data_e9565f4004b177212c92d971e564671e
#
_entry.id   e9565f4004b177212c92d971e564671e
#
_cell.length_a   1.000
_cell.length_b   1.000
_cell.length_c   1.000
_cell.angle_alpha   90.00
_cell.angle_beta   90.00
_cell.angle_gamma   90.00
#
_symmetry.space_group_name_H-M   'P 1'
#
loop_
_entity.id
_entity.type
_entity.pdbx_description
1 polymer ?
#
loop_
_entity_poly.entity_id
_entity_poly.type
_entity_poly.pdbx_seq_one_letter_code
_entity_poly.pdbx_strand_id
1 'polypeptide(L)'
;MEEKNKSSNKKIAIWILIALLVGLGVYTWNSSVKHNEAEAFLKEEKEQILGNLTTMEEKYDTAIAQNTTISEELKIEKEKITAFKDSVANLKSTNWRLIRRYRNQVATLEATNERLLFVTDSLKLVNNLIVIEKDSITGKLIEQTSFNDTLIAQNLDLAKKVEIGGV
;
A
#
# COMPACT_ATOMS: atom_id res chain seq x y z
N MET A 1 38.53 -68.54 -32.58
CA MET A 1 38.64 -67.66 -31.35
C MET A 1 37.96 -66.29 -31.49
N GLU A 2 37.36 -65.93 -32.62
CA GLU A 2 36.76 -64.60 -32.87
C GLU A 2 35.32 -64.42 -32.38
N GLU A 3 34.52 -65.46 -32.27
CA GLU A 3 33.08 -65.30 -31.87
C GLU A 3 32.87 -64.93 -30.41
N LYS A 4 33.78 -65.31 -29.50
CA LYS A 4 33.68 -65.05 -28.07
C LYS A 4 33.88 -63.57 -27.72
N ASN A 5 34.62 -62.84 -28.52
CA ASN A 5 34.93 -61.39 -28.33
C ASN A 5 33.77 -60.51 -28.79
N LYS A 6 33.04 -60.91 -29.84
CA LYS A 6 31.89 -60.15 -30.38
C LYS A 6 30.67 -60.14 -29.46
N SER A 7 30.47 -61.20 -28.67
CA SER A 7 29.42 -61.32 -27.67
C SER A 7 29.68 -60.44 -26.41
N SER A 8 30.96 -60.33 -26.01
CA SER A 8 31.37 -59.49 -24.87
C SER A 8 31.16 -58.01 -25.14
N ASN A 9 31.56 -57.57 -26.34
CA ASN A 9 31.39 -56.14 -26.72
C ASN A 9 29.92 -55.70 -26.83
N LYS A 10 29.00 -56.59 -27.23
CA LYS A 10 27.56 -56.32 -27.24
C LYS A 10 27.01 -56.15 -25.82
N LYS A 11 27.45 -56.96 -24.88
CA LYS A 11 27.04 -56.85 -23.48
C LYS A 11 27.54 -55.56 -22.84
N ILE A 12 28.77 -55.18 -23.10
CA ILE A 12 29.36 -53.91 -22.63
C ILE A 12 28.60 -52.71 -23.23
N ALA A 13 28.28 -52.74 -24.52
CA ALA A 13 27.47 -51.69 -25.15
C ALA A 13 26.06 -51.54 -24.53
N ILE A 14 25.42 -52.66 -24.18
CA ILE A 14 24.10 -52.64 -23.50
C ILE A 14 24.23 -52.02 -22.11
N TRP A 15 25.25 -52.35 -21.34
CA TRP A 15 25.48 -51.76 -20.02
C TRP A 15 25.76 -50.26 -20.06
N ILE A 16 26.49 -49.79 -21.06
CA ILE A 16 26.75 -48.36 -21.33
C ILE A 16 25.43 -47.65 -21.66
N LEU A 17 24.60 -48.26 -22.49
CA LEU A 17 23.31 -47.71 -22.87
C LEU A 17 22.33 -47.62 -21.69
N ILE A 18 22.30 -48.61 -20.83
CA ILE A 18 21.53 -48.61 -19.59
C ILE A 18 22.03 -47.51 -18.63
N ALA A 19 23.35 -47.37 -18.48
CA ALA A 19 23.92 -46.31 -17.64
C ALA A 19 23.61 -44.92 -18.16
N LEU A 20 23.61 -44.69 -19.49
CA LEU A 20 23.19 -43.45 -20.12
C LEU A 20 21.71 -43.17 -19.90
N LEU A 21 20.83 -44.17 -20.02
CA LEU A 21 19.41 -44.02 -19.80
C LEU A 21 19.08 -43.66 -18.31
N VAL A 22 19.77 -44.34 -17.38
CA VAL A 22 19.65 -44.02 -15.95
C VAL A 22 20.15 -42.61 -15.67
N GLY A 23 21.29 -42.21 -16.22
CA GLY A 23 21.84 -40.86 -16.11
C GLY A 23 20.91 -39.79 -16.65
N LEU A 24 20.29 -40.01 -17.82
CA LEU A 24 19.27 -39.13 -18.36
C LEU A 24 18.00 -39.07 -17.52
N GLY A 25 17.55 -40.21 -16.97
CA GLY A 25 16.42 -40.28 -16.08
C GLY A 25 16.63 -39.47 -14.80
N VAL A 26 17.79 -39.61 -14.16
CA VAL A 26 18.15 -38.83 -12.96
C VAL A 26 18.29 -37.33 -13.31
N TYR A 27 18.90 -37.00 -14.43
CA TYR A 27 19.03 -35.62 -14.87
C TYR A 27 17.67 -34.95 -15.12
N THR A 28 16.77 -35.63 -15.83
CA THR A 28 15.41 -35.10 -16.10
C THR A 28 14.59 -34.96 -14.81
N TRP A 29 14.68 -35.94 -13.90
CA TRP A 29 14.04 -35.87 -12.59
C TRP A 29 14.52 -34.67 -11.77
N ASN A 30 15.83 -34.51 -11.61
CA ASN A 30 16.43 -33.42 -10.86
C ASN A 30 16.11 -32.04 -11.50
N SER A 31 16.10 -31.96 -12.83
CA SER A 31 15.71 -30.75 -13.56
C SER A 31 14.23 -30.39 -13.34
N SER A 32 13.35 -31.40 -13.34
CA SER A 32 11.92 -31.21 -13.11
C SER A 32 11.62 -30.75 -11.68
N VAL A 33 12.29 -31.31 -10.67
CA VAL A 33 12.15 -30.87 -9.28
C VAL A 33 12.56 -29.41 -9.11
N LYS A 34 13.71 -29.02 -9.62
CA LYS A 34 14.17 -27.62 -9.57
C LYS A 34 13.23 -26.65 -10.28
N HIS A 35 12.61 -27.09 -11.37
CA HIS A 35 11.67 -26.26 -12.13
C HIS A 35 10.39 -26.05 -11.33
N ASN A 36 9.86 -27.07 -10.67
CA ASN A 36 8.67 -27.00 -9.83
C ASN A 36 8.92 -26.15 -8.57
N GLU A 37 10.09 -26.25 -7.94
CA GLU A 37 10.46 -25.39 -6.80
C GLU A 37 10.56 -23.91 -7.21
N ALA A 38 11.16 -23.62 -8.36
CA ALA A 38 11.25 -22.26 -8.87
C ALA A 38 9.86 -21.68 -9.22
N GLU A 39 8.97 -22.50 -9.77
CA GLU A 39 7.60 -22.08 -10.09
C GLU A 39 6.78 -21.84 -8.82
N ALA A 40 6.91 -22.70 -7.80
CA ALA A 40 6.27 -22.54 -6.50
C ALA A 40 6.74 -21.26 -5.80
N PHE A 41 8.05 -20.98 -5.81
CA PHE A 41 8.61 -19.75 -5.25
C PHE A 41 8.08 -18.50 -5.96
N LEU A 42 8.02 -18.50 -7.30
CA LEU A 42 7.50 -17.37 -8.06
C LEU A 42 6.00 -17.13 -7.83
N LYS A 43 5.25 -18.22 -7.60
CA LYS A 43 3.84 -18.13 -7.22
C LYS A 43 3.68 -17.49 -5.86
N GLU A 44 4.48 -17.90 -4.88
CA GLU A 44 4.49 -17.32 -3.55
C GLU A 44 4.88 -15.83 -3.57
N GLU A 45 5.93 -15.45 -4.31
CA GLU A 45 6.29 -14.03 -4.50
C GLU A 45 5.14 -13.21 -5.12
N LYS A 46 4.44 -13.77 -6.09
CA LYS A 46 3.26 -13.12 -6.69
C LYS A 46 2.15 -12.92 -5.66
N GLU A 47 1.87 -13.92 -4.84
CA GLU A 47 0.86 -13.86 -3.79
C GLU A 47 1.23 -12.82 -2.72
N GLN A 48 2.50 -12.72 -2.33
CA GLN A 48 2.99 -11.68 -1.42
C GLN A 48 2.80 -10.27 -2.01
N ILE A 49 3.13 -10.07 -3.28
CA ILE A 49 2.91 -8.80 -3.97
C ILE A 49 1.42 -8.42 -3.95
N LEU A 50 0.53 -9.36 -4.25
CA LEU A 50 -0.92 -9.14 -4.23
C LEU A 50 -1.43 -8.83 -2.82
N GLY A 51 -0.89 -9.49 -1.80
CA GLY A 51 -1.19 -9.23 -0.40
C GLY A 51 -0.81 -7.80 0.02
N ASN A 52 0.40 -7.37 -0.31
CA ASN A 52 0.86 -6.02 -0.02
C ASN A 52 -0.02 -4.95 -0.71
N LEU A 53 -0.35 -5.15 -1.98
CA LEU A 53 -1.24 -4.24 -2.71
C LEU A 53 -2.65 -4.18 -2.11
N THR A 54 -3.18 -5.31 -1.66
CA THR A 54 -4.48 -5.35 -0.95
C THR A 54 -4.41 -4.57 0.36
N THR A 55 -3.36 -4.76 1.14
CA THR A 55 -3.16 -4.00 2.38
C THR A 55 -3.03 -2.49 2.12
N MET A 56 -2.38 -2.10 1.02
CA MET A 56 -2.35 -0.69 0.62
C MET A 56 -3.75 -0.16 0.29
N GLU A 57 -4.55 -0.88 -0.50
CA GLU A 57 -5.93 -0.48 -0.80
C GLU A 57 -6.76 -0.27 0.47
N GLU A 58 -6.68 -1.17 1.45
CA GLU A 58 -7.37 -1.06 2.73
C GLU A 58 -6.94 0.18 3.54
N LYS A 59 -5.64 0.49 3.54
CA LYS A 59 -5.12 1.71 4.16
C LYS A 59 -5.69 2.97 3.49
N TYR A 60 -5.78 2.98 2.15
CA TYR A 60 -6.40 4.10 1.43
C TYR A 60 -7.90 4.22 1.74
N ASP A 61 -8.64 3.12 1.79
CA ASP A 61 -10.06 3.15 2.17
C ASP A 61 -10.27 3.75 3.55
N THR A 62 -9.42 3.37 4.50
CA THR A 62 -9.43 3.93 5.85
C THR A 62 -9.13 5.43 5.83
N ALA A 63 -8.11 5.85 5.10
CA ALA A 63 -7.72 7.25 4.99
C ALA A 63 -8.78 8.11 4.28
N ILE A 64 -9.41 7.60 3.22
CA ILE A 64 -10.51 8.25 2.50
C ILE A 64 -11.72 8.44 3.43
N ALA A 65 -12.08 7.41 4.21
CA ALA A 65 -13.20 7.48 5.15
C ALA A 65 -12.98 8.52 6.27
N GLN A 66 -11.72 8.75 6.63
CA GLN A 66 -11.33 9.67 7.69
C GLN A 66 -11.06 11.11 7.25
N ASN A 67 -10.87 11.33 5.94
CA ASN A 67 -10.43 12.61 5.38
C ASN A 67 -11.30 13.04 4.21
N THR A 68 -12.15 14.04 4.43
CA THR A 68 -13.03 14.56 3.37
C THR A 68 -12.33 15.56 2.44
N THR A 69 -11.28 16.24 2.93
CA THR A 69 -10.61 17.33 2.19
C THR A 69 -9.71 16.85 1.07
N ILE A 70 -9.02 15.70 1.28
CA ILE A 70 -8.07 15.12 0.31
C ILE A 70 -8.53 13.74 -0.17
N SER A 71 -9.82 13.45 0.00
CA SER A 71 -10.37 12.15 -0.37
C SER A 71 -10.28 11.86 -1.87
N GLU A 72 -10.29 12.89 -2.71
CA GLU A 72 -10.24 12.73 -4.17
C GLU A 72 -8.83 12.32 -4.64
N GLU A 73 -7.79 12.96 -4.11
CA GLU A 73 -6.40 12.59 -4.39
C GLU A 73 -6.11 11.15 -3.91
N LEU A 74 -6.60 10.79 -2.73
CA LEU A 74 -6.45 9.44 -2.19
C LEU A 74 -7.16 8.40 -3.05
N LYS A 75 -8.33 8.71 -3.62
CA LYS A 75 -9.03 7.82 -4.56
C LYS A 75 -8.23 7.59 -5.82
N ILE A 76 -7.67 8.64 -6.41
CA ILE A 76 -6.83 8.55 -7.61
C ILE A 76 -5.61 7.64 -7.35
N GLU A 77 -4.96 7.80 -6.21
CA GLU A 77 -3.82 6.95 -5.86
C GLU A 77 -4.26 5.48 -5.59
N LYS A 78 -5.41 5.28 -4.94
CA LYS A 78 -6.00 3.94 -4.77
C LYS A 78 -6.29 3.27 -6.12
N GLU A 79 -6.88 3.99 -7.08
CA GLU A 79 -7.15 3.47 -8.42
C GLU A 79 -5.88 3.00 -9.12
N LYS A 80 -4.75 3.72 -8.96
CA LYS A 80 -3.45 3.28 -9.50
C LYS A 80 -2.99 1.98 -8.86
N ILE A 81 -3.17 1.81 -7.55
CA ILE A 81 -2.83 0.57 -6.83
C ILE A 81 -3.71 -0.58 -7.33
N THR A 82 -5.02 -0.36 -7.49
CA THR A 82 -5.96 -1.35 -8.02
C THR A 82 -5.56 -1.78 -9.43
N ALA A 83 -5.29 -0.84 -10.34
CA ALA A 83 -4.83 -1.15 -11.70
C ALA A 83 -3.50 -1.92 -11.72
N PHE A 84 -2.60 -1.60 -10.79
CA PHE A 84 -1.34 -2.32 -10.63
C PHE A 84 -1.56 -3.75 -10.12
N LYS A 85 -2.43 -3.92 -9.13
CA LYS A 85 -2.86 -5.21 -8.58
C LYS A 85 -3.46 -6.12 -9.67
N ASP A 86 -4.34 -5.58 -10.51
CA ASP A 86 -4.92 -6.31 -11.64
C ASP A 86 -3.84 -6.74 -12.64
N SER A 87 -2.87 -5.88 -12.91
CA SER A 87 -1.72 -6.21 -13.76
C SER A 87 -0.90 -7.37 -13.20
N VAL A 88 -0.67 -7.40 -11.90
CA VAL A 88 0.04 -8.49 -11.22
C VAL A 88 -0.82 -9.76 -11.18
N ALA A 89 -2.12 -9.65 -10.91
CA ALA A 89 -3.04 -10.78 -10.87
C ALA A 89 -3.08 -11.55 -12.20
N ASN A 90 -3.08 -10.82 -13.31
CA ASN A 90 -3.10 -11.39 -14.66
C ASN A 90 -1.73 -11.92 -15.13
N LEU A 91 -0.67 -11.75 -14.34
CA LEU A 91 0.66 -12.21 -14.71
C LEU A 91 0.80 -13.73 -14.53
N LYS A 92 1.38 -14.41 -15.54
CA LYS A 92 1.75 -15.82 -15.40
C LYS A 92 2.87 -15.97 -14.38
N SER A 93 2.73 -16.89 -13.43
CA SER A 93 3.71 -17.16 -12.36
C SER A 93 5.09 -17.60 -12.88
N THR A 94 5.18 -18.06 -14.13
CA THR A 94 6.45 -18.44 -14.77
C THR A 94 7.30 -17.25 -15.23
N ASN A 95 6.78 -16.02 -15.22
CA ASN A 95 7.49 -14.85 -15.71
C ASN A 95 8.29 -14.15 -14.60
N TRP A 96 9.41 -14.79 -14.18
CA TRP A 96 10.27 -14.33 -13.10
C TRP A 96 10.78 -12.88 -13.25
N ARG A 97 11.04 -12.43 -14.50
CA ARG A 97 11.55 -11.07 -14.77
C ARG A 97 10.50 -10.02 -14.41
N LEU A 98 9.25 -10.27 -14.77
CA LEU A 98 8.15 -9.37 -14.47
C LEU A 98 7.79 -9.41 -12.98
N ILE A 99 7.76 -10.59 -12.36
CA ILE A 99 7.51 -10.72 -10.91
C ILE A 99 8.55 -9.93 -10.13
N ARG A 100 9.84 -10.10 -10.44
CA ARG A 100 10.91 -9.34 -9.77
C ARG A 100 10.81 -7.83 -10.00
N ARG A 101 10.43 -7.42 -11.22
CA ARG A 101 10.20 -5.99 -11.53
C ARG A 101 9.04 -5.45 -10.70
N TYR A 102 7.94 -6.17 -10.64
CA TYR A 102 6.77 -5.76 -9.88
C TYR A 102 7.05 -5.73 -8.37
N ARG A 103 7.80 -6.68 -7.84
CA ARG A 103 8.24 -6.64 -6.44
C ARG A 103 8.99 -5.35 -6.11
N ASN A 104 9.93 -4.95 -6.94
CA ASN A 104 10.68 -3.71 -6.75
C ASN A 104 9.78 -2.46 -6.87
N GLN A 105 8.81 -2.48 -7.78
CA GLN A 105 7.84 -1.40 -7.93
C GLN A 105 6.91 -1.30 -6.72
N VAL A 106 6.45 -2.43 -6.18
CA VAL A 106 5.63 -2.47 -4.96
C VAL A 106 6.39 -1.90 -3.78
N ALA A 107 7.66 -2.26 -3.59
CA ALA A 107 8.46 -1.68 -2.51
C ALA A 107 8.59 -0.14 -2.62
N THR A 108 8.69 0.39 -3.84
CA THR A 108 8.71 1.85 -4.07
C THR A 108 7.34 2.47 -3.81
N LEU A 109 6.26 1.81 -4.23
CA LEU A 109 4.88 2.25 -3.97
C LEU A 109 4.58 2.24 -2.48
N GLU A 110 5.03 1.22 -1.75
CA GLU A 110 4.87 1.08 -0.31
C GLU A 110 5.50 2.25 0.45
N ALA A 111 6.75 2.60 0.14
CA ALA A 111 7.42 3.76 0.73
C ALA A 111 6.72 5.09 0.40
N THR A 112 6.24 5.25 -0.84
CA THR A 112 5.49 6.45 -1.26
C THR A 112 4.15 6.53 -0.55
N ASN A 113 3.46 5.39 -0.42
CA ASN A 113 2.19 5.26 0.25
C ASN A 113 2.29 5.61 1.75
N GLU A 114 3.27 5.07 2.46
CA GLU A 114 3.50 5.39 3.86
C GLU A 114 3.74 6.88 4.07
N ARG A 115 4.53 7.50 3.18
CA ARG A 115 4.76 8.94 3.22
C ARG A 115 3.48 9.75 2.99
N LEU A 116 2.65 9.33 2.03
CA LEU A 116 1.40 10.02 1.72
C LEU A 116 0.40 9.91 2.88
N LEU A 117 0.26 8.72 3.45
CA LEU A 117 -0.60 8.49 4.61
C LEU A 117 -0.13 9.29 5.84
N PHE A 118 1.19 9.37 6.08
CA PHE A 118 1.75 10.20 7.14
C PHE A 118 1.41 11.69 6.95
N VAL A 119 1.53 12.20 5.73
CA VAL A 119 1.14 13.60 5.41
C VAL A 119 -0.36 13.79 5.63
N THR A 120 -1.18 12.83 5.23
CA THR A 120 -2.63 12.83 5.42
C THR A 120 -3.02 12.91 6.90
N ASP A 121 -2.40 12.09 7.74
CA ASP A 121 -2.62 12.10 9.19
C ASP A 121 -2.16 13.41 9.84
N SER A 122 -1.03 13.94 9.38
CA SER A 122 -0.50 15.24 9.83
C SER A 122 -1.45 16.39 9.48
N LEU A 123 -2.00 16.40 8.25
CA LEU A 123 -3.00 17.39 7.84
C LEU A 123 -4.29 17.29 8.65
N LYS A 124 -4.73 16.07 8.99
CA LYS A 124 -5.89 15.85 9.84
C LYS A 124 -5.69 16.44 11.26
N LEU A 125 -4.51 16.23 11.83
CA LEU A 125 -4.15 16.81 13.13
C LEU A 125 -4.16 18.35 13.08
N VAL A 126 -3.54 18.94 12.06
CA VAL A 126 -3.51 20.39 11.87
C VAL A 126 -4.93 20.94 11.68
N ASN A 127 -5.75 20.31 10.86
CA ASN A 127 -7.14 20.73 10.67
C ASN A 127 -7.94 20.68 11.97
N ASN A 128 -7.78 19.63 12.79
CA ASN A 128 -8.43 19.55 14.09
C ASN A 128 -7.98 20.67 15.04
N LEU A 129 -6.69 21.00 15.07
CA LEU A 129 -6.16 22.11 15.86
C LEU A 129 -6.75 23.46 15.39
N ILE A 130 -6.85 23.68 14.08
CA ILE A 130 -7.45 24.89 13.50
C ILE A 130 -8.93 25.00 13.91
N VAL A 131 -9.67 23.90 13.90
CA VAL A 131 -11.09 23.90 14.35
C VAL A 131 -11.19 24.28 15.82
N ILE A 132 -10.38 23.69 16.70
CA ILE A 132 -10.34 24.01 18.13
C ILE A 132 -9.99 25.49 18.36
N GLU A 133 -9.00 26.00 17.65
CA GLU A 133 -8.59 27.39 17.75
C GLU A 133 -9.68 28.34 17.27
N LYS A 134 -10.32 28.03 16.13
CA LYS A 134 -11.46 28.79 15.61
C LYS A 134 -12.60 28.83 16.62
N ASP A 135 -12.96 27.69 17.24
CA ASP A 135 -14.03 27.62 18.22
C ASP A 135 -13.68 28.45 19.47
N SER A 136 -12.43 28.41 19.92
CA SER A 136 -11.92 29.24 21.02
C SER A 136 -12.03 30.74 20.72
N ILE A 137 -11.59 31.14 19.49
CA ILE A 137 -11.65 32.54 19.06
C ILE A 137 -13.13 32.99 18.96
N THR A 138 -13.98 32.15 18.39
CA THR A 138 -15.42 32.45 18.28
C THR A 138 -16.04 32.62 19.65
N GLY A 139 -15.73 31.76 20.63
CA GLY A 139 -16.18 31.89 22.01
C GLY A 139 -15.76 33.21 22.66
N LYS A 140 -14.50 33.59 22.53
CA LYS A 140 -13.97 34.88 23.02
C LYS A 140 -14.64 36.08 22.34
N LEU A 141 -14.91 35.99 21.05
CA LEU A 141 -15.61 37.06 20.31
C LEU A 141 -17.04 37.25 20.84
N ILE A 142 -17.76 36.16 21.07
CA ILE A 142 -19.13 36.22 21.66
C ILE A 142 -19.09 36.87 23.04
N GLU A 143 -18.16 36.47 23.89
CA GLU A 143 -17.97 37.03 25.22
C GLU A 143 -17.67 38.54 25.16
N GLN A 144 -16.78 38.94 24.29
CA GLN A 144 -16.41 40.36 24.10
C GLN A 144 -17.56 41.18 23.53
N THR A 145 -18.35 40.63 22.63
CA THR A 145 -19.57 41.28 22.11
C THR A 145 -20.59 41.48 23.21
N SER A 146 -20.86 40.46 24.01
CA SER A 146 -21.77 40.56 25.15
C SER A 146 -21.31 41.59 26.19
N PHE A 147 -20.01 41.66 26.45
CA PHE A 147 -19.45 42.69 27.34
C PHE A 147 -19.63 44.10 26.76
N ASN A 148 -19.36 44.30 25.47
CA ASN A 148 -19.58 45.58 24.80
C ASN A 148 -21.08 46.01 24.86
N ASP A 149 -22.01 45.09 24.61
CA ASP A 149 -23.45 45.35 24.70
C ASP A 149 -23.84 45.81 26.11
N THR A 150 -23.27 45.17 27.13
CA THR A 150 -23.45 45.55 28.53
C THR A 150 -22.94 46.95 28.81
N LEU A 151 -21.72 47.30 28.31
CA LEU A 151 -21.15 48.61 28.46
C LEU A 151 -22.00 49.71 27.73
N ILE A 152 -22.52 49.40 26.56
CA ILE A 152 -23.39 50.32 25.82
C ILE A 152 -24.68 50.57 26.61
N ALA A 153 -25.30 49.51 27.17
CA ALA A 153 -26.50 49.65 28.01
C ALA A 153 -26.24 50.52 29.26
N GLN A 154 -25.09 50.28 29.94
CA GLN A 154 -24.70 51.09 31.11
C GLN A 154 -24.44 52.54 30.75
N ASN A 155 -23.76 52.80 29.62
CA ASN A 155 -23.53 54.18 29.17
C ASN A 155 -24.81 54.92 28.82
N LEU A 156 -25.76 54.20 28.18
CA LEU A 156 -27.09 54.80 27.89
C LEU A 156 -27.88 55.13 29.17
N ASP A 157 -27.81 54.26 30.17
CA ASP A 157 -28.45 54.51 31.47
C ASP A 157 -27.80 55.69 32.21
N LEU A 158 -26.48 55.76 32.22
CA LEU A 158 -25.76 56.93 32.75
C LEU A 158 -26.09 58.23 32.06
N ALA A 159 -26.13 58.21 30.72
CA ALA A 159 -26.51 59.39 29.93
C ALA A 159 -27.94 59.91 30.30
N LYS A 160 -28.89 59.01 30.43
CA LYS A 160 -30.26 59.34 30.89
C LYS A 160 -30.28 59.93 32.29
N LYS A 161 -29.49 59.39 33.21
CA LYS A 161 -29.38 59.91 34.57
C LYS A 161 -28.77 61.30 34.64
N VAL A 162 -27.79 61.59 33.82
CA VAL A 162 -27.18 62.91 33.69
C VAL A 162 -28.19 63.93 33.10
N GLU A 163 -28.97 63.53 32.10
CA GLU A 163 -29.97 64.35 31.50
C GLU A 163 -31.11 64.71 32.47
N ILE A 164 -31.53 63.79 33.31
CA ILE A 164 -32.60 63.97 34.36
C ILE A 164 -32.06 64.75 35.56
N GLY A 165 -30.79 64.63 35.92
CA GLY A 165 -30.21 65.29 37.11
C GLY A 165 -29.63 66.71 36.80
N GLY A 166 -29.67 67.15 35.57
CA GLY A 166 -29.17 68.49 35.11
C GLY A 166 -30.22 69.57 35.00
N VAL A 167 -31.44 69.33 35.60
CA VAL A 167 -32.52 70.34 35.69
C VAL A 167 -32.51 70.99 37.04
#